data_ad60687b1fba01289d3a9ff36c6140fb
#
_entry.id   ad60687b1fba01289d3a9ff36c6140fb
#
_cell.length_a   1.000
_cell.length_b   1.000
_cell.length_c   1.000
_cell.angle_alpha   90.00
_cell.angle_beta   90.00
_cell.angle_gamma   90.00
#
_symmetry.space_group_name_H-M   'P 1'
#
loop_
_entity.id
_entity.type
_entity.pdbx_description
1 polymer ?
#
loop_
_entity_poly.entity_id
_entity_poly.type
_entity_poly.pdbx_seq_one_letter_code
_entity_poly.pdbx_strand_id
1 'polypeptide(L)'
;MKLRVFIIILGLLLVLNGCSSTGGVKEEEYDLTVEGGVIYGTLTVPQGEGPFKVAIIHPGSGPTDRDGNSAIAGSNNGLKMIAQELANNGIASIRYDKRGIAESMGLIKSESELVFEDYINDLVLWIEKAGSDERFSSVYLIGHSEGALISAAAATKTQVSGFISLAGVGEPAYDTLIRQLSTQPKEITDLTTPIIMELKEGRTVEDVPEMLQSLFRDSVQPYLISWFKYDPVKVYGEIDAPVIIIQGDNDLQVTVEDARMLGEGAGLEPVIIEGMNHILKEAPTDSEGNLKTYQDPKLPLHPQLMDKIINFINNN
;
A
#
# COMPACT_ATOMS: atom_id res chain seq x y z
N MET A 1 4.03 -41.86 74.76
CA MET A 1 3.32 -41.71 73.50
C MET A 1 3.27 -40.20 73.19
N LYS A 2 4.24 -39.70 72.39
CA LYS A 2 4.37 -38.25 72.12
C LYS A 2 3.79 -37.99 70.73
N LEU A 3 2.70 -37.23 70.66
CA LEU A 3 2.01 -36.80 69.45
C LEU A 3 2.82 -35.61 68.80
N ARG A 4 3.38 -35.80 67.61
CA ARG A 4 4.03 -34.74 66.88
C ARG A 4 2.99 -34.13 65.93
N VAL A 5 2.66 -32.86 66.17
CA VAL A 5 1.83 -32.05 65.31
C VAL A 5 2.76 -31.49 64.20
N PHE A 6 2.49 -31.84 62.94
CA PHE A 6 3.14 -31.23 61.76
C PHE A 6 2.32 -30.00 61.33
N ILE A 7 2.89 -28.82 61.47
CA ILE A 7 2.35 -27.60 60.94
C ILE A 7 2.86 -27.48 59.51
N ILE A 8 1.95 -27.62 58.52
CA ILE A 8 2.25 -27.34 57.13
C ILE A 8 2.06 -25.82 56.89
N ILE A 9 3.14 -25.10 56.74
CA ILE A 9 3.11 -23.69 56.28
C ILE A 9 2.97 -23.70 54.77
N LEU A 10 1.77 -23.37 54.29
CA LEU A 10 1.50 -23.18 52.86
C LEU A 10 2.04 -21.83 52.46
N GLY A 11 3.26 -21.80 51.92
CA GLY A 11 3.86 -20.57 51.34
C GLY A 11 3.17 -20.19 50.05
N LEU A 12 2.35 -19.14 50.12
CA LEU A 12 1.75 -18.50 48.90
C LEU A 12 2.85 -17.77 48.14
N LEU A 13 3.42 -18.41 47.12
CA LEU A 13 4.30 -17.77 46.15
C LEU A 13 3.44 -16.88 45.25
N LEU A 14 3.36 -15.59 45.56
CA LEU A 14 2.90 -14.58 44.63
C LEU A 14 3.95 -14.47 43.49
N VAL A 15 3.69 -15.17 42.39
CA VAL A 15 4.40 -14.93 41.14
C VAL A 15 3.91 -13.57 40.61
N LEU A 16 4.63 -12.52 40.96
CA LEU A 16 4.55 -11.25 40.24
C LEU A 16 5.07 -11.50 38.81
N ASN A 17 4.16 -11.79 37.89
CA ASN A 17 4.44 -11.67 36.48
C ASN A 17 4.69 -10.16 36.21
N GLY A 18 5.93 -9.76 36.37
CA GLY A 18 6.40 -8.50 35.83
C GLY A 18 6.30 -8.63 34.32
N CYS A 19 5.23 -8.07 33.74
CA CYS A 19 5.25 -7.68 32.36
C CYS A 19 6.36 -6.65 32.19
N SER A 20 7.55 -7.09 31.82
CA SER A 20 8.52 -6.20 31.18
C SER A 20 7.90 -5.84 29.83
N SER A 21 7.22 -4.70 29.78
CA SER A 21 6.89 -4.04 28.53
C SER A 21 8.21 -3.61 27.87
N THR A 22 8.86 -4.51 27.14
CA THR A 22 9.70 -4.11 26.04
C THR A 22 8.74 -3.35 25.12
N GLY A 23 8.95 -2.04 24.95
CA GLY A 23 8.07 -1.13 24.22
C GLY A 23 7.92 -1.53 22.75
N GLY A 24 7.08 -2.54 22.51
CA GLY A 24 6.69 -2.99 21.18
C GLY A 24 5.42 -2.23 20.75
N VAL A 25 5.40 -1.84 19.52
CA VAL A 25 4.22 -1.33 18.83
C VAL A 25 3.10 -2.36 18.96
N LYS A 26 1.89 -1.93 19.36
CA LYS A 26 0.72 -2.82 19.47
C LYS A 26 0.06 -2.93 18.10
N GLU A 27 -0.17 -4.17 17.65
CA GLU A 27 -1.01 -4.46 16.48
C GLU A 27 -2.29 -5.17 16.95
N GLU A 28 -3.41 -4.86 16.30
CA GLU A 28 -4.71 -5.49 16.54
C GLU A 28 -5.48 -5.70 15.23
N GLU A 29 -6.39 -6.65 15.21
CA GLU A 29 -7.30 -6.87 14.08
C GLU A 29 -8.22 -5.66 13.92
N TYR A 30 -8.34 -5.18 12.68
CA TYR A 30 -9.20 -4.06 12.34
C TYR A 30 -9.80 -4.29 10.95
N ASP A 31 -10.87 -5.05 10.92
CA ASP A 31 -11.48 -5.57 9.70
C ASP A 31 -12.62 -4.69 9.20
N LEU A 32 -12.84 -4.67 7.89
CA LEU A 32 -13.93 -3.94 7.24
C LEU A 32 -14.97 -4.93 6.69
N THR A 33 -16.20 -4.84 7.19
CA THR A 33 -17.32 -5.57 6.59
C THR A 33 -17.80 -4.86 5.34
N VAL A 34 -17.84 -5.58 4.23
CA VAL A 34 -18.31 -5.11 2.93
C VAL A 34 -19.37 -6.04 2.37
N GLU A 35 -20.01 -5.67 1.27
CA GLU A 35 -20.89 -6.60 0.57
C GLU A 35 -20.10 -7.84 0.12
N GLY A 36 -20.59 -9.01 0.49
CA GLY A 36 -19.97 -10.29 0.15
C GLY A 36 -18.99 -10.84 1.18
N GLY A 37 -18.60 -10.09 2.24
CA GLY A 37 -17.71 -10.62 3.27
C GLY A 37 -16.91 -9.58 4.05
N VAL A 38 -15.64 -9.89 4.30
CA VAL A 38 -14.75 -9.10 5.16
C VAL A 38 -13.43 -8.82 4.44
N ILE A 39 -12.99 -7.58 4.47
CA ILE A 39 -11.64 -7.17 4.13
C ILE A 39 -10.84 -7.16 5.43
N TYR A 40 -9.82 -8.02 5.52
CA TYR A 40 -9.01 -8.17 6.72
C TYR A 40 -7.93 -7.10 6.80
N GLY A 41 -7.83 -6.48 7.97
CA GLY A 41 -6.90 -5.39 8.23
C GLY A 41 -6.20 -5.49 9.58
N THR A 42 -5.14 -4.73 9.71
CA THR A 42 -4.34 -4.59 10.92
C THR A 42 -4.24 -3.13 11.30
N LEU A 43 -4.68 -2.79 12.49
CA LEU A 43 -4.44 -1.49 13.10
C LEU A 43 -3.16 -1.54 13.92
N THR A 44 -2.23 -0.66 13.62
CA THR A 44 -1.02 -0.44 14.40
C THR A 44 -1.24 0.79 15.28
N VAL A 45 -1.22 0.58 16.60
CA VAL A 45 -1.60 1.60 17.59
C VAL A 45 -0.36 2.18 18.27
N PRO A 46 -0.20 3.52 18.33
CA PRO A 46 0.85 4.16 19.11
C PRO A 46 0.71 3.90 20.60
N GLN A 47 1.79 4.12 21.34
CA GLN A 47 1.71 4.18 22.80
C GLN A 47 1.04 5.48 23.26
N GLY A 48 0.28 5.42 24.35
CA GLY A 48 -0.38 6.58 24.94
C GLY A 48 -1.90 6.54 24.80
N GLU A 49 -2.52 7.69 25.09
CA GLU A 49 -3.96 7.87 24.98
C GLU A 49 -4.28 8.71 23.75
N GLY A 50 -5.31 8.26 22.97
CA GLY A 50 -5.79 8.99 21.78
C GLY A 50 -6.58 10.26 22.14
N PRO A 51 -7.23 10.89 21.17
CA PRO A 51 -7.36 10.41 19.80
C PRO A 51 -6.08 10.62 18.97
N PHE A 52 -5.73 9.65 18.13
CA PHE A 52 -4.54 9.68 17.28
C PHE A 52 -4.87 10.20 15.87
N LYS A 53 -3.91 10.78 15.18
CA LYS A 53 -3.94 10.84 13.70
C LYS A 53 -3.80 9.40 13.17
N VAL A 54 -4.53 9.03 12.12
CA VAL A 54 -4.44 7.69 11.53
C VAL A 54 -4.13 7.76 10.04
N ALA A 55 -3.20 6.92 9.57
CA ALA A 55 -2.88 6.76 8.16
C ALA A 55 -3.38 5.41 7.64
N ILE A 56 -4.19 5.41 6.58
CA ILE A 56 -4.59 4.19 5.87
C ILE A 56 -3.59 3.96 4.76
N ILE A 57 -2.94 2.79 4.74
CA ILE A 57 -1.87 2.45 3.81
C ILE A 57 -2.43 1.50 2.75
N HIS A 58 -2.47 1.94 1.49
CA HIS A 58 -2.92 1.14 0.35
C HIS A 58 -1.72 0.61 -0.43
N PRO A 59 -1.62 -0.73 -0.63
CA PRO A 59 -0.50 -1.36 -1.33
C PRO A 59 -0.55 -1.15 -2.85
N GLY A 60 0.57 -1.43 -3.52
CA GLY A 60 0.71 -1.39 -4.97
C GLY A 60 -0.01 -2.51 -5.71
N SER A 61 0.27 -2.63 -7.02
CA SER A 61 -0.37 -3.56 -7.95
C SER A 61 -0.14 -5.05 -7.63
N GLY A 62 -0.93 -5.89 -8.28
CA GLY A 62 -0.84 -7.35 -8.18
C GLY A 62 -1.18 -7.90 -6.79
N PRO A 63 -0.74 -9.13 -6.48
CA PRO A 63 -1.07 -9.82 -5.24
C PRO A 63 -0.18 -9.35 -4.07
N THR A 64 -0.13 -8.05 -3.84
CA THR A 64 0.61 -7.43 -2.74
C THR A 64 -0.25 -7.35 -1.51
N ASP A 65 0.22 -7.98 -0.41
CA ASP A 65 -0.45 -8.03 0.87
C ASP A 65 -0.31 -6.70 1.67
N ARG A 66 -0.96 -6.65 2.82
CA ARG A 66 -0.96 -5.48 3.73
C ARG A 66 0.42 -5.08 4.24
N ASP A 67 1.39 -5.98 4.24
CA ASP A 67 2.76 -5.74 4.70
C ASP A 67 3.70 -5.26 3.58
N GLY A 68 3.21 -5.27 2.32
CA GLY A 68 3.98 -4.92 1.13
C GLY A 68 4.71 -6.12 0.52
N ASN A 69 4.31 -7.35 0.85
CA ASN A 69 4.90 -8.57 0.34
C ASN A 69 4.06 -9.17 -0.79
N SER A 70 4.72 -9.84 -1.70
CA SER A 70 4.08 -10.51 -2.82
C SER A 70 4.79 -11.83 -3.13
N ALA A 71 4.02 -12.89 -3.37
CA ALA A 71 4.57 -14.18 -3.80
C ALA A 71 5.33 -14.09 -5.15
N ILE A 72 5.06 -13.06 -5.94
CA ILE A 72 5.67 -12.84 -7.26
C ILE A 72 6.86 -11.87 -7.16
N ALA A 73 6.70 -10.76 -6.43
CA ALA A 73 7.69 -9.68 -6.37
C ALA A 73 8.68 -9.80 -5.20
N GLY A 74 8.41 -10.67 -4.22
CA GLY A 74 9.26 -10.90 -3.05
C GLY A 74 8.69 -10.34 -1.75
N SER A 75 9.45 -10.55 -0.66
CA SER A 75 9.06 -10.10 0.68
C SER A 75 10.02 -9.02 1.14
N ASN A 76 9.51 -7.80 1.35
CA ASN A 76 10.28 -6.64 1.76
C ASN A 76 9.78 -5.94 3.02
N ASN A 77 8.55 -6.25 3.49
CA ASN A 77 7.88 -5.66 4.65
C ASN A 77 7.84 -4.12 4.66
N GLY A 78 7.93 -3.46 3.51
CA GLY A 78 8.03 -2.00 3.42
C GLY A 78 6.84 -1.28 4.06
N LEU A 79 5.61 -1.73 3.78
CA LEU A 79 4.40 -1.10 4.33
C LEU A 79 4.25 -1.38 5.84
N LYS A 80 4.65 -2.56 6.30
CA LYS A 80 4.71 -2.88 7.74
C LYS A 80 5.70 -1.98 8.48
N MET A 81 6.87 -1.75 7.90
CA MET A 81 7.89 -0.87 8.49
C MET A 81 7.37 0.58 8.58
N ILE A 82 6.67 1.07 7.54
CA ILE A 82 6.02 2.41 7.59
C ILE A 82 5.05 2.46 8.78
N ALA A 83 4.19 1.46 8.95
CA ALA A 83 3.23 1.41 10.04
C ALA A 83 3.90 1.41 11.43
N GLN A 84 4.98 0.66 11.59
CA GLN A 84 5.75 0.61 12.83
C GLN A 84 6.40 1.95 13.15
N GLU A 85 7.02 2.60 12.14
CA GLU A 85 7.64 3.91 12.32
C GLU A 85 6.60 5.02 12.59
N LEU A 86 5.43 4.97 11.96
CA LEU A 86 4.33 5.87 12.28
C LEU A 86 3.92 5.74 13.76
N ALA A 87 3.73 4.50 14.23
CA ALA A 87 3.34 4.26 15.62
C ALA A 87 4.41 4.71 16.63
N ASN A 88 5.70 4.52 16.31
CA ASN A 88 6.82 5.06 17.10
C ASN A 88 6.78 6.59 17.22
N ASN A 89 6.10 7.27 16.29
CA ASN A 89 5.95 8.72 16.23
C ASN A 89 4.53 9.21 16.60
N GLY A 90 3.73 8.39 17.28
CA GLY A 90 2.43 8.78 17.80
C GLY A 90 1.30 8.80 16.75
N ILE A 91 1.50 8.20 15.59
CA ILE A 91 0.52 8.14 14.49
C ILE A 91 0.04 6.70 14.34
N ALA A 92 -1.26 6.47 14.42
CA ALA A 92 -1.85 5.16 14.15
C ALA A 92 -1.82 4.85 12.65
N SER A 93 -1.89 3.57 12.29
CA SER A 93 -2.02 3.20 10.89
C SER A 93 -2.88 1.95 10.68
N ILE A 94 -3.59 1.92 9.56
CA ILE A 94 -4.40 0.80 9.12
C ILE A 94 -3.77 0.27 7.84
N ARG A 95 -3.44 -1.03 7.83
CA ARG A 95 -3.00 -1.79 6.66
C ARG A 95 -4.01 -2.90 6.42
N TYR A 96 -4.33 -3.20 5.18
CA TYR A 96 -5.30 -4.23 4.86
C TYR A 96 -4.94 -4.98 3.58
N ASP A 97 -5.42 -6.21 3.49
CA ASP A 97 -5.31 -7.00 2.27
C ASP A 97 -6.41 -6.57 1.30
N LYS A 98 -6.01 -6.17 0.11
CA LYS A 98 -6.99 -5.80 -0.93
C LYS A 98 -7.97 -6.95 -1.19
N ARG A 99 -9.17 -6.63 -1.63
CA ARG A 99 -10.16 -7.60 -2.14
C ARG A 99 -9.50 -8.62 -3.07
N GLY A 100 -9.68 -9.91 -2.81
CA GLY A 100 -9.09 -10.99 -3.61
C GLY A 100 -7.61 -11.31 -3.30
N ILE A 101 -7.01 -10.69 -2.27
CA ILE A 101 -5.61 -10.87 -1.91
C ILE A 101 -5.50 -11.41 -0.47
N ALA A 102 -4.50 -12.26 -0.23
CA ALA A 102 -4.13 -12.82 1.06
C ALA A 102 -5.34 -13.29 1.88
N GLU A 103 -5.59 -12.76 3.08
CA GLU A 103 -6.72 -13.16 3.92
C GLU A 103 -8.08 -12.73 3.32
N SER A 104 -8.11 -11.66 2.51
CA SER A 104 -9.31 -11.17 1.81
C SER A 104 -9.60 -11.89 0.48
N MET A 105 -8.90 -13.00 0.18
CA MET A 105 -9.04 -13.76 -1.08
C MET A 105 -10.48 -14.24 -1.33
N GLY A 106 -11.21 -14.57 -0.28
CA GLY A 106 -12.59 -15.09 -0.38
C GLY A 106 -13.66 -14.09 -0.83
N LEU A 107 -13.31 -12.81 -0.97
CA LEU A 107 -14.26 -11.75 -1.37
C LEU A 107 -14.59 -11.72 -2.86
N ILE A 108 -13.78 -12.34 -3.70
CA ILE A 108 -14.05 -12.48 -5.12
C ILE A 108 -14.26 -13.95 -5.47
N LYS A 109 -15.27 -14.24 -6.29
CA LYS A 109 -15.52 -15.59 -6.80
C LYS A 109 -14.71 -15.87 -8.04
N SER A 110 -14.47 -14.84 -8.83
CA SER A 110 -13.66 -14.87 -10.06
C SER A 110 -12.91 -13.56 -10.20
N GLU A 111 -11.66 -13.63 -10.65
CA GLU A 111 -10.86 -12.46 -10.99
C GLU A 111 -11.55 -11.56 -12.02
N SER A 112 -12.35 -12.14 -12.93
CA SER A 112 -13.10 -11.39 -13.95
C SER A 112 -14.22 -10.51 -13.41
N GLU A 113 -14.60 -10.65 -12.15
CA GLU A 113 -15.55 -9.76 -11.48
C GLU A 113 -14.90 -8.50 -10.93
N LEU A 114 -13.56 -8.50 -10.77
CA LEU A 114 -12.81 -7.40 -10.18
C LEU A 114 -12.61 -6.28 -11.20
N VAL A 115 -12.92 -5.05 -10.78
CA VAL A 115 -12.63 -3.81 -11.51
C VAL A 115 -11.84 -2.84 -10.63
N PHE A 116 -11.16 -1.88 -11.25
CA PHE A 116 -10.32 -0.91 -10.54
C PHE A 116 -11.10 -0.09 -9.52
N GLU A 117 -12.35 0.23 -9.85
CA GLU A 117 -13.27 0.95 -8.98
C GLU A 117 -13.60 0.21 -7.67
N ASP A 118 -13.49 -1.12 -7.62
CA ASP A 118 -13.73 -1.88 -6.39
C ASP A 118 -12.72 -1.52 -5.31
N TYR A 119 -11.44 -1.37 -5.67
CA TYR A 119 -10.41 -0.95 -4.72
C TYR A 119 -10.59 0.49 -4.25
N ILE A 120 -11.03 1.38 -5.14
CA ILE A 120 -11.35 2.77 -4.78
C ILE A 120 -12.52 2.81 -3.79
N ASN A 121 -13.58 2.06 -4.07
CA ASN A 121 -14.77 2.02 -3.22
C ASN A 121 -14.47 1.37 -1.86
N ASP A 122 -13.69 0.29 -1.82
CA ASP A 122 -13.23 -0.33 -0.57
C ASP A 122 -12.42 0.68 0.27
N LEU A 123 -11.53 1.46 -0.36
CA LEU A 123 -10.75 2.47 0.35
C LEU A 123 -11.63 3.61 0.89
N VAL A 124 -12.66 4.04 0.15
CA VAL A 124 -13.66 5.01 0.65
C VAL A 124 -14.32 4.48 1.92
N LEU A 125 -14.73 3.20 1.94
CA LEU A 125 -15.32 2.58 3.13
C LEU A 125 -14.34 2.49 4.30
N TRP A 126 -13.05 2.26 4.04
CA TRP A 126 -12.00 2.32 5.05
C TRP A 126 -11.85 3.73 5.65
N ILE A 127 -11.91 4.77 4.81
CA ILE A 127 -11.85 6.17 5.26
C ILE A 127 -13.06 6.50 6.14
N GLU A 128 -14.27 6.09 5.72
CA GLU A 128 -15.51 6.30 6.49
C GLU A 128 -15.46 5.56 7.85
N LYS A 129 -14.99 4.31 7.85
CA LYS A 129 -14.81 3.53 9.07
C LYS A 129 -13.82 4.20 10.02
N ALA A 130 -12.65 4.60 9.53
CA ALA A 130 -11.65 5.28 10.34
C ALA A 130 -12.14 6.64 10.84
N GLY A 131 -12.83 7.41 9.99
CA GLY A 131 -13.39 8.72 10.35
C GLY A 131 -14.51 8.65 11.40
N SER A 132 -15.18 7.51 11.54
CA SER A 132 -16.22 7.27 12.55
C SER A 132 -15.69 6.68 13.87
N ASP A 133 -14.42 6.29 13.92
CA ASP A 133 -13.79 5.70 15.12
C ASP A 133 -13.24 6.80 16.03
N GLU A 134 -13.82 6.93 17.23
CA GLU A 134 -13.46 7.97 18.23
C GLU A 134 -11.98 7.90 18.67
N ARG A 135 -11.27 6.83 18.37
CA ARG A 135 -9.83 6.70 18.63
C ARG A 135 -9.00 7.57 17.71
N PHE A 136 -9.58 8.09 16.62
CA PHE A 136 -8.85 8.86 15.60
C PHE A 136 -9.36 10.29 15.49
N SER A 137 -8.43 11.24 15.37
CA SER A 137 -8.72 12.68 15.27
C SER A 137 -8.76 13.15 13.80
N SER A 138 -8.03 12.48 12.92
CA SER A 138 -7.92 12.81 11.48
C SER A 138 -7.42 11.62 10.69
N VAL A 139 -7.84 11.52 9.42
CA VAL A 139 -7.53 10.40 8.51
C VAL A 139 -6.64 10.88 7.38
N TYR A 140 -5.50 10.23 7.21
CA TYR A 140 -4.56 10.42 6.11
C TYR A 140 -4.51 9.18 5.23
N LEU A 141 -4.18 9.36 3.95
CA LEU A 141 -3.92 8.25 3.04
C LEU A 141 -2.44 8.16 2.71
N ILE A 142 -1.93 6.94 2.62
CA ILE A 142 -0.63 6.61 2.06
C ILE A 142 -0.85 5.59 0.95
N GLY A 143 -0.61 5.98 -0.30
CA GLY A 143 -0.74 5.08 -1.44
C GLY A 143 0.63 4.77 -2.04
N HIS A 144 0.93 3.50 -2.31
CA HIS A 144 2.17 3.06 -2.93
C HIS A 144 1.93 2.56 -4.36
N SER A 145 2.72 3.06 -5.31
CA SER A 145 2.67 2.61 -6.72
C SER A 145 1.26 2.77 -7.33
N GLU A 146 0.63 1.73 -7.87
CA GLU A 146 -0.79 1.74 -8.29
C GLU A 146 -1.72 2.22 -7.17
N GLY A 147 -1.42 1.84 -5.92
CA GLY A 147 -2.18 2.29 -4.75
C GLY A 147 -2.15 3.80 -4.54
N ALA A 148 -1.19 4.52 -5.10
CA ALA A 148 -1.19 5.97 -5.10
C ALA A 148 -2.34 6.53 -5.94
N LEU A 149 -2.60 5.99 -7.12
CA LEU A 149 -3.74 6.40 -7.95
C LEU A 149 -5.09 6.01 -7.32
N ILE A 150 -5.18 4.81 -6.73
CA ILE A 150 -6.38 4.37 -6.00
C ILE A 150 -6.66 5.31 -4.83
N SER A 151 -5.63 5.65 -4.06
CA SER A 151 -5.76 6.58 -2.92
C SER A 151 -6.11 8.00 -3.36
N ALA A 152 -5.52 8.49 -4.44
CA ALA A 152 -5.87 9.77 -5.05
C ALA A 152 -7.34 9.80 -5.47
N ALA A 153 -7.80 8.77 -6.20
CA ALA A 153 -9.19 8.66 -6.64
C ALA A 153 -10.19 8.51 -5.47
N ALA A 154 -9.81 7.85 -4.37
CA ALA A 154 -10.63 7.82 -3.16
C ALA A 154 -10.69 9.20 -2.48
N ALA A 155 -9.57 9.94 -2.44
CA ALA A 155 -9.51 11.28 -1.87
C ALA A 155 -10.35 12.32 -2.63
N THR A 156 -10.66 12.09 -3.92
CA THR A 156 -11.61 12.94 -4.66
C THR A 156 -13.08 12.64 -4.31
N LYS A 157 -13.37 11.49 -3.67
CA LYS A 157 -14.73 11.04 -3.35
C LYS A 157 -15.14 11.28 -1.90
N THR A 158 -14.17 11.38 -1.01
CA THR A 158 -14.40 11.55 0.44
C THR A 158 -13.32 12.40 1.08
N GLN A 159 -13.66 13.07 2.16
CA GLN A 159 -12.75 13.99 2.83
C GLN A 159 -11.66 13.24 3.58
N VAL A 160 -10.41 13.67 3.39
CA VAL A 160 -9.23 13.22 4.13
C VAL A 160 -8.43 14.43 4.62
N SER A 161 -7.61 14.24 5.65
CA SER A 161 -6.77 15.32 6.21
C SER A 161 -5.49 15.52 5.39
N GLY A 162 -5.10 14.56 4.56
CA GLY A 162 -3.98 14.68 3.65
C GLY A 162 -3.70 13.36 2.94
N PHE A 163 -2.97 13.45 1.83
CA PHE A 163 -2.60 12.30 1.01
C PHE A 163 -1.10 12.27 0.73
N ILE A 164 -0.49 11.11 0.94
CA ILE A 164 0.91 10.82 0.71
C ILE A 164 1.01 9.83 -0.45
N SER A 165 1.57 10.27 -1.58
CA SER A 165 1.85 9.45 -2.76
C SER A 165 3.28 8.95 -2.71
N LEU A 166 3.47 7.64 -2.66
CA LEU A 166 4.77 6.98 -2.66
C LEU A 166 4.98 6.22 -3.97
N ALA A 167 5.97 6.60 -4.75
CA ALA A 167 6.30 5.97 -6.03
C ALA A 167 5.08 5.83 -6.97
N GLY A 168 4.23 6.86 -7.01
CA GLY A 168 3.02 6.89 -7.84
C GLY A 168 3.34 7.09 -9.31
N VAL A 169 2.59 6.42 -10.20
CA VAL A 169 2.72 6.51 -11.65
C VAL A 169 2.02 7.77 -12.17
N GLY A 170 2.72 8.56 -13.00
CA GLY A 170 2.20 9.81 -13.57
C GLY A 170 1.46 9.64 -14.89
N GLU A 171 1.74 8.57 -15.62
CA GLU A 171 1.09 8.26 -16.89
C GLU A 171 -0.16 7.41 -16.70
N PRO A 172 -1.15 7.48 -17.59
CA PRO A 172 -2.21 6.47 -17.66
C PRO A 172 -1.62 5.05 -17.77
N ALA A 173 -2.26 4.07 -17.13
CA ALA A 173 -1.70 2.73 -17.01
C ALA A 173 -1.39 2.05 -18.36
N TYR A 174 -2.15 2.34 -19.43
CA TYR A 174 -1.86 1.82 -20.76
C TYR A 174 -0.56 2.39 -21.34
N ASP A 175 -0.23 3.66 -21.12
CA ASP A 175 1.03 4.28 -21.56
C ASP A 175 2.21 3.74 -20.74
N THR A 176 2.02 3.61 -19.41
CA THR A 176 3.02 2.98 -18.51
C THR A 176 3.35 1.56 -18.94
N LEU A 177 2.35 0.73 -19.24
CA LEU A 177 2.57 -0.65 -19.72
C LEU A 177 3.32 -0.67 -21.05
N ILE A 178 2.96 0.20 -22.00
CA ILE A 178 3.69 0.31 -23.27
C ILE A 178 5.15 0.71 -23.01
N ARG A 179 5.41 1.70 -22.16
CA ARG A 179 6.76 2.16 -21.81
C ARG A 179 7.58 1.04 -21.17
N GLN A 180 7.04 0.35 -20.16
CA GLN A 180 7.72 -0.74 -19.47
C GLN A 180 8.01 -1.92 -20.40
N LEU A 181 7.07 -2.27 -21.28
CA LEU A 181 7.23 -3.36 -22.23
C LEU A 181 8.13 -2.98 -23.43
N SER A 182 8.34 -1.70 -23.73
CA SER A 182 9.23 -1.24 -24.79
C SER A 182 10.70 -1.65 -24.57
N THR A 183 11.08 -1.95 -23.31
CA THR A 183 12.42 -2.45 -22.97
C THR A 183 12.60 -3.95 -23.28
N GLN A 184 11.51 -4.66 -23.59
CA GLN A 184 11.51 -6.07 -23.96
C GLN A 184 11.90 -6.26 -25.46
N PRO A 185 12.26 -7.48 -25.87
CA PRO A 185 12.47 -7.77 -27.30
C PRO A 185 11.30 -7.30 -28.17
N LYS A 186 11.63 -6.83 -29.38
CA LYS A 186 10.64 -6.24 -30.28
C LYS A 186 9.43 -7.14 -30.53
N GLU A 187 9.64 -8.45 -30.57
CA GLU A 187 8.59 -9.45 -30.77
C GLU A 187 7.51 -9.37 -29.65
N ILE A 188 7.94 -9.09 -28.42
CA ILE A 188 7.01 -8.90 -27.26
C ILE A 188 6.24 -7.59 -27.43
N THR A 189 6.93 -6.51 -27.76
CA THR A 189 6.32 -5.19 -27.95
C THR A 189 5.30 -5.21 -29.08
N ASP A 190 5.62 -5.86 -30.20
CA ASP A 190 4.72 -5.98 -31.36
C ASP A 190 3.43 -6.77 -31.03
N LEU A 191 3.49 -7.73 -30.10
CA LEU A 191 2.34 -8.49 -29.63
C LEU A 191 1.52 -7.77 -28.56
N THR A 192 2.18 -7.04 -27.66
CA THR A 192 1.52 -6.43 -26.50
C THR A 192 0.81 -5.10 -26.82
N THR A 193 1.40 -4.27 -27.68
CA THR A 193 0.83 -2.96 -28.02
C THR A 193 -0.60 -3.04 -28.59
N PRO A 194 -0.90 -3.93 -29.57
CA PRO A 194 -2.27 -4.08 -30.05
C PRO A 194 -3.26 -4.50 -28.96
N ILE A 195 -2.86 -5.43 -28.08
CA ILE A 195 -3.70 -5.87 -26.95
C ILE A 195 -4.03 -4.69 -26.04
N ILE A 196 -3.02 -3.92 -25.63
CA ILE A 196 -3.21 -2.75 -24.77
C ILE A 196 -4.17 -1.75 -25.42
N MET A 197 -4.04 -1.50 -26.72
CA MET A 197 -4.89 -0.56 -27.43
C MET A 197 -6.35 -1.03 -27.52
N GLU A 198 -6.62 -2.34 -27.72
CA GLU A 198 -7.98 -2.88 -27.66
C GLU A 198 -8.58 -2.73 -26.26
N LEU A 199 -7.82 -3.06 -25.20
CA LEU A 199 -8.27 -2.90 -23.82
C LEU A 199 -8.52 -1.44 -23.46
N LYS A 200 -7.69 -0.51 -23.95
CA LYS A 200 -7.90 0.94 -23.80
C LYS A 200 -9.23 1.41 -24.38
N GLU A 201 -9.65 0.83 -25.51
CA GLU A 201 -10.94 1.10 -26.15
C GLU A 201 -12.10 0.34 -25.48
N GLY A 202 -11.85 -0.38 -24.38
CA GLY A 202 -12.87 -1.14 -23.66
C GLY A 202 -13.24 -2.47 -24.30
N ARG A 203 -12.43 -2.97 -25.23
CA ARG A 203 -12.65 -4.25 -25.91
C ARG A 203 -11.74 -5.32 -25.34
N THR A 204 -12.29 -6.48 -25.03
CA THR A 204 -11.52 -7.67 -24.64
C THR A 204 -10.85 -8.31 -25.85
N VAL A 205 -9.74 -8.98 -25.61
CA VAL A 205 -8.95 -9.69 -26.62
C VAL A 205 -9.01 -11.17 -26.33
N GLU A 206 -9.51 -11.95 -27.30
CA GLU A 206 -9.48 -13.40 -27.29
C GLU A 206 -8.10 -13.88 -27.79
N ASP A 207 -7.76 -15.14 -27.52
CA ASP A 207 -6.54 -15.79 -28.03
C ASP A 207 -5.22 -15.08 -27.66
N VAL A 208 -5.13 -14.54 -26.44
CA VAL A 208 -3.89 -13.95 -25.92
C VAL A 208 -2.77 -15.02 -25.91
N PRO A 209 -1.58 -14.74 -26.51
CA PRO A 209 -0.46 -15.68 -26.52
C PRO A 209 -0.07 -16.18 -25.14
N GLU A 210 0.30 -17.46 -24.99
CA GLU A 210 0.61 -18.09 -23.69
C GLU A 210 1.64 -17.29 -22.88
N MET A 211 2.67 -16.78 -23.54
CA MET A 211 3.72 -15.97 -22.90
C MET A 211 3.22 -14.63 -22.33
N LEU A 212 2.05 -14.15 -22.74
CA LEU A 212 1.44 -12.89 -22.30
C LEU A 212 0.27 -13.12 -21.32
N GLN A 213 -0.10 -14.37 -21.03
CA GLN A 213 -1.21 -14.71 -20.13
C GLN A 213 -1.03 -14.16 -18.71
N SER A 214 0.21 -14.00 -18.23
CA SER A 214 0.47 -13.40 -16.92
C SER A 214 -0.01 -11.94 -16.82
N LEU A 215 -0.05 -11.21 -17.94
CA LEU A 215 -0.42 -9.81 -18.02
C LEU A 215 -1.83 -9.57 -18.59
N PHE A 216 -2.28 -10.38 -19.55
CA PHE A 216 -3.47 -10.10 -20.35
C PHE A 216 -4.46 -11.27 -20.44
N ARG A 217 -4.37 -12.26 -19.52
CA ARG A 217 -5.36 -13.35 -19.47
C ARG A 217 -6.78 -12.81 -19.40
N ASP A 218 -7.74 -13.52 -19.94
CA ASP A 218 -9.13 -13.07 -20.06
C ASP A 218 -9.71 -12.56 -18.75
N SER A 219 -9.35 -13.19 -17.62
CA SER A 219 -9.87 -12.84 -16.30
C SER A 219 -9.38 -11.50 -15.76
N VAL A 220 -8.23 -11.01 -16.20
CA VAL A 220 -7.69 -9.70 -15.75
C VAL A 220 -8.10 -8.53 -16.64
N GLN A 221 -8.60 -8.81 -17.85
CA GLN A 221 -8.90 -7.76 -18.82
C GLN A 221 -9.99 -6.77 -18.32
N PRO A 222 -11.07 -7.18 -17.63
CA PRO A 222 -12.02 -6.23 -17.05
C PRO A 222 -11.37 -5.23 -16.10
N TYR A 223 -10.42 -5.70 -15.29
CA TYR A 223 -9.64 -4.84 -14.40
C TYR A 223 -8.80 -3.82 -15.18
N LEU A 224 -8.04 -4.27 -16.18
CA LEU A 224 -7.23 -3.38 -17.02
C LEU A 224 -8.07 -2.36 -17.76
N ILE A 225 -9.19 -2.76 -18.35
CA ILE A 225 -10.13 -1.87 -19.05
C ILE A 225 -10.64 -0.78 -18.09
N SER A 226 -10.97 -1.14 -16.86
CA SER A 226 -11.47 -0.18 -15.87
C SER A 226 -10.35 0.75 -15.40
N TRP A 227 -9.13 0.23 -15.16
CA TRP A 227 -7.98 1.02 -14.75
C TRP A 227 -7.54 2.03 -15.83
N PHE A 228 -7.56 1.63 -17.11
CA PHE A 228 -7.18 2.49 -18.25
C PHE A 228 -8.04 3.74 -18.45
N LYS A 229 -9.18 3.84 -17.75
CA LYS A 229 -10.03 5.04 -17.76
C LYS A 229 -9.47 6.19 -16.94
N TYR A 230 -8.51 5.90 -16.03
CA TYR A 230 -7.98 6.88 -15.10
C TYR A 230 -6.72 7.55 -15.68
N ASP A 231 -6.73 8.88 -15.63
CA ASP A 231 -5.59 9.74 -15.94
C ASP A 231 -5.06 10.27 -14.60
N PRO A 232 -3.86 9.82 -14.14
CA PRO A 232 -3.36 10.19 -12.83
C PRO A 232 -3.20 11.69 -12.62
N VAL A 233 -2.72 12.41 -13.64
CA VAL A 233 -2.52 13.87 -13.57
C VAL A 233 -3.83 14.60 -13.30
N LYS A 234 -4.92 14.20 -13.98
CA LYS A 234 -6.24 14.77 -13.75
C LYS A 234 -6.77 14.46 -12.36
N VAL A 235 -6.66 13.18 -11.93
CA VAL A 235 -7.13 12.75 -10.62
C VAL A 235 -6.42 13.53 -9.50
N TYR A 236 -5.09 13.74 -9.62
CA TYR A 236 -4.36 14.52 -8.63
C TYR A 236 -4.78 15.99 -8.59
N GLY A 237 -5.15 16.56 -9.74
CA GLY A 237 -5.68 17.93 -9.84
C GLY A 237 -7.07 18.14 -9.21
N GLU A 238 -7.80 17.06 -8.93
CA GLU A 238 -9.14 17.07 -8.34
C GLU A 238 -9.14 16.85 -6.82
N ILE A 239 -7.98 16.61 -6.20
CA ILE A 239 -7.89 16.34 -4.76
C ILE A 239 -8.05 17.64 -3.97
N ASP A 240 -9.06 17.71 -3.11
CA ASP A 240 -9.31 18.82 -2.20
C ASP A 240 -8.74 18.53 -0.80
N ALA A 241 -7.44 18.22 -0.72
CA ALA A 241 -6.71 17.99 0.52
C ALA A 241 -5.22 18.28 0.30
N PRO A 242 -4.44 18.54 1.35
CA PRO A 242 -2.97 18.61 1.24
C PRO A 242 -2.40 17.33 0.64
N VAL A 243 -1.45 17.45 -0.29
CA VAL A 243 -0.78 16.32 -0.96
C VAL A 243 0.74 16.46 -0.80
N ILE A 244 1.42 15.35 -0.61
CA ILE A 244 2.87 15.22 -0.80
C ILE A 244 3.15 14.05 -1.75
N ILE A 245 4.02 14.26 -2.72
CA ILE A 245 4.47 13.25 -3.68
C ILE A 245 5.93 12.95 -3.37
N ILE A 246 6.25 11.69 -3.10
CA ILE A 246 7.60 11.24 -2.76
C ILE A 246 8.02 10.15 -3.74
N GLN A 247 9.17 10.38 -4.40
CA GLN A 247 9.73 9.47 -5.41
C GLN A 247 11.21 9.23 -5.15
N GLY A 248 11.67 8.00 -5.38
CA GLY A 248 13.08 7.67 -5.41
C GLY A 248 13.68 7.84 -6.81
N ASP A 249 14.91 8.36 -6.91
CA ASP A 249 15.59 8.48 -8.20
C ASP A 249 16.25 7.18 -8.68
N ASN A 250 16.29 6.16 -7.82
CA ASN A 250 16.81 4.83 -8.12
C ASN A 250 15.68 3.78 -8.29
N ASP A 251 14.46 4.24 -8.56
CA ASP A 251 13.30 3.39 -8.86
C ASP A 251 13.36 2.86 -10.30
N LEU A 252 13.31 1.52 -10.44
CA LEU A 252 13.38 0.83 -11.74
C LEU A 252 12.01 0.70 -12.42
N GLN A 253 10.91 1.04 -11.76
CA GLN A 253 9.55 0.85 -12.26
C GLN A 253 8.86 2.18 -12.56
N VAL A 254 8.99 3.14 -11.66
CA VAL A 254 8.36 4.46 -11.74
C VAL A 254 9.47 5.52 -11.72
N THR A 255 9.40 6.46 -12.63
CA THR A 255 10.47 7.43 -12.86
C THR A 255 10.24 8.73 -12.07
N VAL A 256 11.30 9.53 -11.93
CA VAL A 256 11.19 10.90 -11.41
C VAL A 256 10.25 11.74 -12.27
N GLU A 257 10.16 11.46 -13.59
CA GLU A 257 9.24 12.15 -14.50
C GLU A 257 7.77 11.84 -14.16
N ASP A 258 7.46 10.60 -13.79
CA ASP A 258 6.11 10.26 -13.29
C ASP A 258 5.72 11.15 -12.09
N ALA A 259 6.65 11.34 -11.15
CA ALA A 259 6.41 12.21 -10.00
C ALA A 259 6.21 13.67 -10.38
N ARG A 260 6.96 14.18 -11.38
CA ARG A 260 6.78 15.56 -11.89
C ARG A 260 5.43 15.74 -12.54
N MET A 261 4.99 14.77 -13.36
CA MET A 261 3.66 14.79 -13.97
C MET A 261 2.55 14.84 -12.91
N LEU A 262 2.65 14.04 -11.86
CA LEU A 262 1.72 14.09 -10.73
C LEU A 262 1.78 15.45 -10.01
N GLY A 263 2.99 16.00 -9.85
CA GLY A 263 3.21 17.32 -9.26
C GLY A 263 2.56 18.45 -10.08
N GLU A 264 2.64 18.38 -11.41
CA GLU A 264 1.93 19.30 -12.30
C GLU A 264 0.42 19.23 -12.10
N GLY A 265 -0.15 18.02 -11.99
CA GLY A 265 -1.56 17.83 -11.71
C GLY A 265 -1.99 18.42 -10.38
N ALA A 266 -1.23 18.16 -9.31
CA ALA A 266 -1.51 18.63 -7.96
C ALA A 266 -1.07 20.09 -7.69
N GLY A 267 -0.37 20.74 -8.63
CA GLY A 267 0.15 22.10 -8.47
C GLY A 267 1.27 22.23 -7.44
N LEU A 268 2.13 21.22 -7.29
CA LEU A 268 3.22 21.19 -6.32
C LEU A 268 4.49 20.52 -6.89
N GLU A 269 5.64 20.76 -6.22
CA GLU A 269 6.88 20.07 -6.54
C GLU A 269 7.00 18.75 -5.78
N PRO A 270 7.34 17.62 -6.43
CA PRO A 270 7.56 16.35 -5.76
C PRO A 270 8.85 16.35 -4.95
N VAL A 271 8.87 15.59 -3.88
CA VAL A 271 10.08 15.30 -3.08
C VAL A 271 10.81 14.12 -3.70
N ILE A 272 12.02 14.37 -4.21
CA ILE A 272 12.87 13.32 -4.76
C ILE A 272 13.87 12.88 -3.70
N ILE A 273 13.97 11.57 -3.45
CA ILE A 273 14.90 10.95 -2.50
C ILE A 273 15.99 10.22 -3.29
N GLU A 274 17.23 10.69 -3.17
CA GLU A 274 18.39 10.11 -3.84
C GLU A 274 18.68 8.70 -3.32
N GLY A 275 18.87 7.73 -4.22
CA GLY A 275 19.19 6.33 -3.91
C GLY A 275 18.00 5.48 -3.46
N MET A 276 16.80 6.04 -3.30
CA MET A 276 15.61 5.28 -2.93
C MET A 276 15.04 4.54 -4.15
N ASN A 277 14.73 3.26 -3.98
CA ASN A 277 14.11 2.43 -5.01
C ASN A 277 12.59 2.31 -4.84
N HIS A 278 11.95 1.54 -5.74
CA HIS A 278 10.48 1.35 -5.78
C HIS A 278 9.89 0.81 -4.47
N ILE A 279 10.60 -0.06 -3.76
CA ILE A 279 10.15 -0.60 -2.48
C ILE A 279 10.59 0.25 -1.28
N LEU A 280 10.94 1.51 -1.53
CA LEU A 280 11.22 2.54 -0.52
C LEU A 280 12.47 2.27 0.32
N LYS A 281 13.44 1.53 -0.23
CA LYS A 281 14.71 1.18 0.40
C LYS A 281 15.86 1.93 -0.25
N GLU A 282 16.95 2.15 0.49
CA GLU A 282 18.22 2.51 -0.14
C GLU A 282 18.75 1.30 -0.92
N ALA A 283 19.12 1.50 -2.18
CA ALA A 283 19.49 0.42 -3.08
C ALA A 283 20.72 0.76 -3.93
N PRO A 284 21.52 -0.26 -4.34
CA PRO A 284 22.57 -0.08 -5.33
C PRO A 284 22.03 0.48 -6.66
N THR A 285 22.87 1.21 -7.38
CA THR A 285 22.48 1.80 -8.68
C THR A 285 22.45 0.79 -9.83
N ASP A 286 23.10 -0.36 -9.67
CA ASP A 286 23.00 -1.45 -10.62
C ASP A 286 21.68 -2.22 -10.44
N SER A 287 21.06 -2.61 -11.57
CA SER A 287 19.74 -3.23 -11.56
C SER A 287 19.70 -4.56 -10.79
N GLU A 288 20.77 -5.36 -10.84
CA GLU A 288 20.81 -6.65 -10.13
C GLU A 288 20.85 -6.45 -8.62
N GLY A 289 21.69 -5.54 -8.12
CA GLY A 289 21.77 -5.19 -6.72
C GLY A 289 20.48 -4.56 -6.21
N ASN A 290 19.88 -3.67 -7.01
CA ASN A 290 18.60 -3.05 -6.69
C ASN A 290 17.49 -4.11 -6.55
N LEU A 291 17.30 -4.99 -7.52
CA LEU A 291 16.29 -6.05 -7.48
C LEU A 291 16.49 -7.06 -6.32
N LYS A 292 17.72 -7.29 -5.88
CA LYS A 292 17.97 -8.14 -4.70
C LYS A 292 17.36 -7.59 -3.41
N THR A 293 17.23 -6.27 -3.30
CA THR A 293 16.61 -5.62 -2.12
C THR A 293 15.15 -6.01 -1.94
N TYR A 294 14.45 -6.38 -3.02
CA TYR A 294 13.02 -6.76 -3.00
C TYR A 294 12.76 -8.05 -2.22
N GLN A 295 13.80 -8.83 -1.97
CA GLN A 295 13.72 -10.12 -1.27
C GLN A 295 14.35 -10.05 0.13
N ASP A 296 14.64 -8.87 0.63
CA ASP A 296 15.20 -8.69 1.97
C ASP A 296 14.20 -7.99 2.91
N PRO A 297 13.43 -8.78 3.69
CA PRO A 297 12.43 -8.24 4.62
C PRO A 297 13.05 -7.54 5.84
N LYS A 298 14.39 -7.56 5.99
CA LYS A 298 15.10 -6.92 7.08
C LYS A 298 15.77 -5.61 6.67
N LEU A 299 15.91 -5.37 5.36
CA LEU A 299 16.48 -4.12 4.87
C LEU A 299 15.60 -2.96 5.32
N PRO A 300 16.12 -1.94 6.02
CA PRO A 300 15.30 -0.82 6.51
C PRO A 300 14.75 0.03 5.37
N LEU A 301 13.74 0.83 5.67
CA LEU A 301 13.29 1.91 4.80
C LEU A 301 14.41 2.90 4.56
N HIS A 302 14.34 3.63 3.44
CA HIS A 302 15.30 4.70 3.16
C HIS A 302 15.29 5.73 4.30
N PRO A 303 16.46 6.15 4.84
CA PRO A 303 16.55 6.97 6.07
C PRO A 303 15.77 8.28 6.01
N GLN A 304 15.65 8.89 4.82
CA GLN A 304 14.96 10.17 4.65
C GLN A 304 13.44 10.05 4.49
N LEU A 305 12.90 8.85 4.24
CA LEU A 305 11.48 8.67 3.88
C LEU A 305 10.56 9.05 5.02
N MET A 306 10.77 8.47 6.20
CA MET A 306 9.84 8.61 7.31
C MET A 306 9.76 10.04 7.84
N ASP A 307 10.87 10.78 7.83
CA ASP A 307 10.87 12.20 8.21
C ASP A 307 9.92 13.03 7.32
N LYS A 308 9.87 12.75 6.01
CA LYS A 308 8.98 13.46 5.08
C LYS A 308 7.51 13.14 5.37
N ILE A 309 7.20 11.85 5.58
CA ILE A 309 5.83 11.37 5.88
C ILE A 309 5.35 11.95 7.22
N ILE A 310 6.14 11.79 8.28
CA ILE A 310 5.79 12.23 9.64
C ILE A 310 5.63 13.73 9.70
N ASN A 311 6.56 14.49 9.11
CA ASN A 311 6.46 15.96 9.08
C ASN A 311 5.22 16.41 8.30
N PHE A 312 4.88 15.77 7.18
CA PHE A 312 3.66 16.10 6.44
C PHE A 312 2.40 15.87 7.31
N ILE A 313 2.28 14.70 7.94
CA ILE A 313 1.14 14.37 8.79
C ILE A 313 1.05 15.32 9.99
N ASN A 314 2.17 15.73 10.59
CA ASN A 314 2.16 16.59 11.78
C ASN A 314 1.81 18.04 11.47
N ASN A 315 2.09 18.52 10.26
CA ASN A 315 1.87 19.91 9.86
C ASN A 315 0.49 20.15 9.22
N ASN A 316 -0.27 19.09 8.94
CA ASN A 316 -1.61 19.14 8.41
C ASN A 316 -2.61 18.42 9.32
#